data_fadd5c420d40163123e3bf947c070ef8
#
_entry.id   fadd5c420d40163123e3bf947c070ef8
#
_cell.length_a   1.000
_cell.length_b   1.000
_cell.length_c   1.000
_cell.angle_alpha   90.00
_cell.angle_beta   90.00
_cell.angle_gamma   90.00
#
_symmetry.space_group_name_H-M   'P 1'
#
loop_
_entity.id
_entity.type
_entity.pdbx_description
1 polymer ?
#
loop_
_entity_poly.entity_id
_entity_poly.type
_entity_poly.pdbx_seq_one_letter_code
_entity_poly.pdbx_strand_id
1 'polypeptide(L)'
;MSELTAIIDADVIKYAAAFVGQKNGIVVNHPTIGIEKAFNNRTEFYGHHAKKAGGWLAEYNQDRDSPLLPDEFTITETVEPEPLKNVIHTVKLMYQGMYECIGAKKHKGFIGKGDSFRVERSTLLKYKATRPTIKPVHLDAVADYLEKRLKCEVVEIEEADERVVQECYKKPWCVASIVDKDYYGQPIRLFNINRPDEGIIDCTGFGKLWLDDKNEVRGIGRMWLYYQVMSSDLIDNYAANCFSDVRWGSKSAYKLLSPCLDDKQALTALVSGFKGLYPEPKTVVGWRGNEIKIDALYVMQELFTLARMRRVFGEPEIMLVDVFDKLGIIYGDNS
;
A
#
# COMPACT_ATOMS: atom_id res chain seq x y z
N MET A 1 34.59 9.79 4.02
CA MET A 1 33.41 8.89 4.17
C MET A 1 32.14 9.69 3.87
N SER A 2 31.25 9.20 3.05
CA SER A 2 29.98 9.87 2.75
C SER A 2 29.12 9.89 4.01
N GLU A 3 28.54 11.04 4.31
CA GLU A 3 27.71 11.24 5.51
C GLU A 3 26.36 10.57 5.35
N LEU A 4 25.88 9.90 6.41
CA LEU A 4 24.57 9.27 6.44
C LEU A 4 23.48 10.29 6.05
N THR A 5 22.68 9.94 5.05
CA THR A 5 21.60 10.80 4.53
C THR A 5 20.27 10.07 4.60
N ALA A 6 19.27 10.67 5.25
CA ALA A 6 17.90 10.18 5.27
C ALA A 6 17.19 10.57 3.97
N ILE A 7 16.60 9.62 3.29
CA ILE A 7 15.70 9.83 2.16
C ILE A 7 14.28 9.52 2.63
N ILE A 8 13.40 10.51 2.57
CA ILE A 8 12.12 10.51 3.27
C ILE A 8 10.98 10.43 2.25
N ASP A 9 10.12 9.44 2.41
CA ASP A 9 8.80 9.44 1.81
C ASP A 9 7.89 10.39 2.59
N ALA A 10 7.75 11.61 2.08
CA ALA A 10 6.97 12.63 2.76
C ALA A 10 5.46 12.56 2.44
N ASP A 11 5.00 11.70 1.52
CA ASP A 11 3.58 11.43 1.33
C ASP A 11 2.96 10.79 2.56
N VAL A 12 3.70 9.94 3.28
CA VAL A 12 3.27 9.38 4.56
C VAL A 12 2.96 10.48 5.56
N ILE A 13 3.84 11.49 5.65
CA ILE A 13 3.66 12.64 6.56
C ILE A 13 2.49 13.49 6.09
N LYS A 14 2.40 13.76 4.77
CA LYS A 14 1.34 14.56 4.16
C LYS A 14 -0.04 14.05 4.56
N TYR A 15 -0.27 12.75 4.37
CA TYR A 15 -1.57 12.15 4.70
C TYR A 15 -1.77 11.97 6.20
N ALA A 16 -0.79 11.45 6.94
CA ALA A 16 -0.92 11.19 8.36
C ALA A 16 -1.20 12.47 9.17
N ALA A 17 -0.43 13.55 8.93
CA ALA A 17 -0.62 14.81 9.62
C ALA A 17 -1.97 15.48 9.26
N ALA A 18 -2.37 15.40 7.98
CA ALA A 18 -3.64 15.96 7.54
C ALA A 18 -4.84 15.19 8.13
N PHE A 19 -4.78 13.86 8.23
CA PHE A 19 -5.84 13.06 8.85
C PHE A 19 -5.90 13.24 10.37
N VAL A 20 -4.77 13.30 11.06
CA VAL A 20 -4.73 13.59 12.50
C VAL A 20 -5.20 15.02 12.79
N GLY A 21 -5.02 15.94 11.83
CA GLY A 21 -5.45 17.32 11.91
C GLY A 21 -6.96 17.55 11.73
N GLN A 22 -7.78 16.52 11.81
CA GLN A 22 -9.24 16.65 11.75
C GLN A 22 -9.93 15.55 12.56
N LYS A 23 -11.10 15.87 13.11
CA LYS A 23 -11.99 14.90 13.73
C LYS A 23 -13.11 14.57 12.76
N ASN A 24 -13.16 13.30 12.35
CA ASN A 24 -14.24 12.81 11.52
C ASN A 24 -15.38 12.27 12.41
N GLY A 25 -16.62 12.46 11.97
CA GLY A 25 -17.80 11.95 12.63
C GLY A 25 -18.92 11.71 11.65
N ILE A 26 -20.06 11.28 12.15
CA ILE A 26 -21.30 11.18 11.40
C ILE A 26 -22.45 11.79 12.20
N VAL A 27 -23.40 12.38 11.51
CA VAL A 27 -24.72 12.72 12.04
C VAL A 27 -25.73 11.78 11.39
N VAL A 28 -26.49 11.11 12.21
CA VAL A 28 -27.51 10.15 11.81
C VAL A 28 -28.89 10.78 12.06
N ASN A 29 -29.72 10.81 11.03
CA ASN A 29 -31.06 11.40 11.08
C ASN A 29 -32.10 10.38 10.65
N HIS A 30 -33.17 10.21 11.46
CA HIS A 30 -34.36 9.47 11.06
C HIS A 30 -35.48 10.47 10.78
N PRO A 31 -35.87 10.67 9.50
CA PRO A 31 -36.72 11.79 9.12
C PRO A 31 -38.16 11.74 9.72
N THR A 32 -38.67 10.53 9.98
CA THR A 32 -40.06 10.34 10.42
C THR A 32 -40.25 10.51 11.92
N ILE A 33 -39.30 10.08 12.74
CA ILE A 33 -39.44 10.08 14.21
C ILE A 33 -38.54 11.12 14.89
N GLY A 34 -37.91 11.99 14.11
CA GLY A 34 -37.16 13.16 14.63
C GLY A 34 -35.92 12.80 15.42
N ILE A 35 -35.30 11.65 15.17
CA ILE A 35 -33.98 11.31 15.75
C ILE A 35 -32.91 12.02 14.94
N GLU A 36 -32.10 12.80 15.64
CA GLU A 36 -30.84 13.33 15.12
C GLU A 36 -29.75 13.10 16.17
N LYS A 37 -28.68 12.37 15.80
CA LYS A 37 -27.62 12.03 16.74
C LYS A 37 -26.26 11.98 16.06
N ALA A 38 -25.25 12.57 16.71
CA ALA A 38 -23.86 12.52 16.27
C ALA A 38 -23.12 11.32 16.87
N PHE A 39 -22.20 10.73 16.08
CA PHE A 39 -21.32 9.62 16.46
C PHE A 39 -19.91 9.88 15.91
N ASN A 40 -18.89 9.31 16.54
CA ASN A 40 -17.51 9.45 16.04
C ASN A 40 -17.26 8.60 14.78
N ASN A 41 -18.04 7.54 14.57
CA ASN A 41 -17.91 6.67 13.41
C ASN A 41 -19.16 5.80 13.21
N ARG A 42 -19.22 5.12 12.07
CA ARG A 42 -20.31 4.20 11.73
C ARG A 42 -20.42 3.00 12.67
N THR A 43 -19.31 2.56 13.29
CA THR A 43 -19.30 1.44 14.22
C THR A 43 -20.04 1.77 15.52
N GLU A 44 -19.94 3.00 16.02
CA GLU A 44 -20.70 3.44 17.18
C GLU A 44 -22.22 3.42 16.91
N PHE A 45 -22.63 3.68 15.68
CA PHE A 45 -24.02 3.62 15.27
C PHE A 45 -24.49 2.18 15.01
N TYR A 46 -23.79 1.44 14.10
CA TYR A 46 -24.23 0.12 13.63
C TYR A 46 -23.76 -1.06 14.50
N GLY A 47 -22.70 -0.88 15.31
CA GLY A 47 -21.98 -1.97 15.94
C GLY A 47 -20.93 -2.63 15.04
N HIS A 48 -20.25 -3.63 15.56
CA HIS A 48 -19.21 -4.37 14.81
C HIS A 48 -19.85 -5.32 13.80
N HIS A 49 -19.50 -5.18 12.52
CA HIS A 49 -20.00 -6.00 11.41
C HIS A 49 -19.85 -7.51 11.64
N ALA A 50 -18.78 -7.94 12.30
CA ALA A 50 -18.51 -9.37 12.55
C ALA A 50 -19.48 -10.03 13.52
N LYS A 51 -20.10 -9.27 14.44
CA LYS A 51 -20.95 -9.82 15.49
C LYS A 51 -22.41 -9.34 15.43
N LYS A 52 -22.75 -8.36 14.58
CA LYS A 52 -24.06 -7.68 14.52
C LYS A 52 -24.60 -7.28 15.92
N ALA A 53 -23.69 -7.06 16.87
CA ALA A 53 -23.97 -6.79 18.26
C ALA A 53 -23.16 -5.57 18.72
N GLY A 54 -23.77 -4.77 19.57
CA GLY A 54 -23.23 -3.51 20.02
C GLY A 54 -23.44 -2.41 18.99
N GLY A 55 -23.44 -1.19 19.44
CA GLY A 55 -23.79 -0.03 18.65
C GLY A 55 -25.17 0.52 19.04
N TRP A 56 -25.28 1.81 18.91
CA TRP A 56 -26.45 2.55 19.38
C TRP A 56 -27.77 2.03 18.79
N LEU A 57 -27.82 1.67 17.52
CA LEU A 57 -29.04 1.20 16.87
C LEU A 57 -29.55 -0.11 17.48
N ALA A 58 -28.65 -1.04 17.80
CA ALA A 58 -29.03 -2.29 18.46
C ALA A 58 -29.54 -2.05 19.88
N GLU A 59 -28.87 -1.17 20.65
CA GLU A 59 -29.30 -0.78 21.99
C GLU A 59 -30.65 -0.06 21.95
N TYR A 60 -30.85 0.86 21.00
CA TYR A 60 -32.10 1.61 20.81
C TYR A 60 -33.28 0.70 20.44
N ASN A 61 -33.02 -0.40 19.75
CA ASN A 61 -34.05 -1.39 19.34
C ASN A 61 -34.35 -2.46 20.39
N GLN A 62 -33.58 -2.53 21.49
CA GLN A 62 -33.62 -3.65 22.43
C GLN A 62 -35.02 -3.91 23.01
N ASP A 63 -35.79 -2.86 23.32
CA ASP A 63 -37.11 -2.96 23.95
C ASP A 63 -38.26 -2.45 23.03
N ARG A 64 -38.05 -2.49 21.71
CA ARG A 64 -39.05 -2.00 20.74
C ARG A 64 -39.79 -3.15 20.06
N ASP A 65 -41.11 -3.06 20.04
CA ASP A 65 -41.97 -3.99 19.28
C ASP A 65 -41.71 -3.90 17.76
N SER A 66 -41.32 -2.69 17.28
CA SER A 66 -40.96 -2.45 15.88
C SER A 66 -39.56 -1.87 15.81
N PRO A 67 -38.53 -2.71 15.62
CA PRO A 67 -37.16 -2.28 15.49
C PRO A 67 -36.94 -1.42 14.24
N LEU A 68 -36.19 -0.32 14.39
CA LEU A 68 -35.81 0.53 13.28
C LEU A 68 -34.70 -0.14 12.46
N LEU A 69 -34.79 -0.03 11.13
CA LEU A 69 -33.82 -0.58 10.20
C LEU A 69 -32.72 0.44 9.85
N PRO A 70 -31.50 -0.02 9.55
CA PRO A 70 -30.39 0.86 9.17
C PRO A 70 -30.66 1.78 7.97
N ASP A 71 -31.46 1.34 7.01
CA ASP A 71 -31.83 2.05 5.78
C ASP A 71 -32.89 3.13 5.98
N GLU A 72 -33.54 3.16 7.15
CA GLU A 72 -34.48 4.23 7.52
C GLU A 72 -33.74 5.52 7.96
N PHE A 73 -32.40 5.43 8.16
CA PHE A 73 -31.58 6.54 8.59
C PHE A 73 -30.77 7.15 7.46
N THR A 74 -30.74 8.47 7.41
CA THR A 74 -29.80 9.23 6.59
C THR A 74 -28.54 9.50 7.40
N ILE A 75 -27.38 9.17 6.83
CA ILE A 75 -26.06 9.41 7.46
C ILE A 75 -25.34 10.51 6.71
N THR A 76 -25.02 11.58 7.43
CA THR A 76 -24.18 12.69 6.94
C THR A 76 -22.84 12.64 7.60
N GLU A 77 -21.77 12.59 6.80
CA GLU A 77 -20.39 12.66 7.32
C GLU A 77 -20.07 14.09 7.75
N THR A 78 -19.40 14.23 8.90
CA THR A 78 -18.97 15.51 9.46
C THR A 78 -17.47 15.52 9.64
N VAL A 79 -16.87 16.70 9.41
CA VAL A 79 -15.44 16.92 9.58
C VAL A 79 -15.25 18.20 10.38
N GLU A 80 -14.55 18.11 11.49
CA GLU A 80 -14.14 19.23 12.32
C GLU A 80 -12.61 19.37 12.24
N PRO A 81 -12.08 20.37 11.49
CA PRO A 81 -10.65 20.52 11.32
C PRO A 81 -10.01 21.19 12.54
N GLU A 82 -8.85 20.69 12.92
CA GLU A 82 -7.94 21.37 13.84
C GLU A 82 -7.42 22.69 13.23
N PRO A 83 -7.03 23.67 14.03
CA PRO A 83 -6.33 24.84 13.51
C PRO A 83 -5.08 24.46 12.70
N LEU A 84 -4.94 25.00 11.49
CA LEU A 84 -3.83 24.69 10.58
C LEU A 84 -2.45 24.78 11.25
N LYS A 85 -2.24 25.74 12.16
CA LYS A 85 -0.99 25.89 12.91
C LYS A 85 -0.59 24.63 13.70
N ASN A 86 -1.56 23.91 14.25
CA ASN A 86 -1.34 22.67 15.01
C ASN A 86 -0.92 21.55 14.04
N VAL A 87 -1.61 21.46 12.91
CA VAL A 87 -1.29 20.47 11.85
C VAL A 87 0.11 20.70 11.30
N ILE A 88 0.49 21.94 11.01
CA ILE A 88 1.84 22.29 10.54
C ILE A 88 2.91 21.99 11.60
N HIS A 89 2.61 22.19 12.87
CA HIS A 89 3.52 21.78 13.95
C HIS A 89 3.73 20.28 13.97
N THR A 90 2.66 19.49 13.82
CA THR A 90 2.72 18.02 13.70
C THR A 90 3.55 17.59 12.50
N VAL A 91 3.35 18.19 11.32
CA VAL A 91 4.16 17.93 10.10
C VAL A 91 5.65 18.13 10.40
N LYS A 92 6.01 19.23 11.03
CA LYS A 92 7.40 19.55 11.38
C LYS A 92 8.02 18.48 12.29
N LEU A 93 7.31 18.09 13.34
CA LEU A 93 7.79 17.05 14.26
C LEU A 93 7.93 15.67 13.59
N MET A 94 6.94 15.27 12.79
CA MET A 94 6.99 14.02 12.04
C MET A 94 8.17 14.01 11.08
N TYR A 95 8.35 15.07 10.28
CA TYR A 95 9.45 15.16 9.33
C TYR A 95 10.82 15.12 10.03
N GLN A 96 10.96 15.85 11.13
CA GLN A 96 12.16 15.85 11.96
C GLN A 96 12.46 14.44 12.51
N GLY A 97 11.44 13.78 13.04
CA GLY A 97 11.56 12.39 13.54
C GLY A 97 12.08 11.43 12.49
N MET A 98 11.70 11.58 11.21
CA MET A 98 12.12 10.69 10.12
C MET A 98 13.64 10.66 9.88
N TYR A 99 14.39 11.72 10.18
CA TYR A 99 15.84 11.72 10.00
C TYR A 99 16.62 11.65 11.32
N GLU A 100 16.07 12.15 12.42
CA GLU A 100 16.73 12.12 13.72
C GLU A 100 16.82 10.70 14.29
N CYS A 101 15.79 9.87 14.08
CA CYS A 101 15.78 8.48 14.56
C CYS A 101 16.96 7.64 14.05
N ILE A 102 17.54 7.97 12.88
CA ILE A 102 18.71 7.29 12.35
C ILE A 102 20.00 8.08 12.55
N GLY A 103 19.96 9.21 13.27
CA GLY A 103 21.09 10.08 13.48
C GLY A 103 21.60 10.79 12.21
N ALA A 104 20.76 10.93 11.18
CA ALA A 104 21.17 11.57 9.94
C ALA A 104 21.18 13.10 10.09
N LYS A 105 22.27 13.74 9.67
CA LYS A 105 22.37 15.20 9.60
C LYS A 105 21.91 15.76 8.26
N LYS A 106 21.95 14.94 7.21
CA LYS A 106 21.48 15.27 5.87
C LYS A 106 20.18 14.50 5.60
N HIS A 107 19.24 15.19 4.99
CA HIS A 107 17.97 14.59 4.61
C HIS A 107 17.44 15.19 3.31
N LYS A 108 16.61 14.43 2.59
CA LYS A 108 15.89 14.85 1.41
C LYS A 108 14.51 14.18 1.43
N GLY A 109 13.45 14.96 1.25
CA GLY A 109 12.08 14.44 1.21
C GLY A 109 11.49 14.50 -0.20
N PHE A 110 10.55 13.60 -0.48
CA PHE A 110 9.79 13.55 -1.72
C PHE A 110 8.30 13.52 -1.43
N ILE A 111 7.51 14.24 -2.23
CA ILE A 111 6.04 14.24 -2.20
C ILE A 111 5.50 13.97 -3.60
N GLY A 112 4.51 13.09 -3.71
CA GLY A 112 3.85 12.80 -4.98
C GLY A 112 2.77 13.82 -5.33
N LYS A 113 2.63 14.10 -6.64
CA LYS A 113 1.58 14.93 -7.20
C LYS A 113 1.05 14.31 -8.49
N GLY A 114 -0.27 14.15 -8.56
CA GLY A 114 -0.93 13.54 -9.73
C GLY A 114 -1.02 12.01 -9.65
N ASP A 115 -1.36 11.40 -10.78
CA ASP A 115 -1.48 9.96 -10.92
C ASP A 115 -0.13 9.34 -11.30
N SER A 116 0.13 8.15 -10.78
CA SER A 116 1.34 7.41 -11.13
C SER A 116 1.16 6.63 -12.44
N PHE A 117 2.27 6.32 -13.11
CA PHE A 117 2.29 5.46 -14.30
C PHE A 117 1.67 4.08 -14.04
N ARG A 118 1.63 3.61 -12.77
CA ARG A 118 1.00 2.33 -12.40
C ARG A 118 -0.49 2.30 -12.74
N VAL A 119 -1.18 3.45 -12.69
CA VAL A 119 -2.58 3.55 -13.14
C VAL A 119 -2.71 3.26 -14.64
N GLU A 120 -1.76 3.72 -15.45
CA GLU A 120 -1.74 3.42 -16.88
C GLU A 120 -1.40 1.95 -17.15
N ARG A 121 -0.50 1.37 -16.38
CA ARG A 121 -0.04 -0.01 -16.53
C ARG A 121 -1.02 -1.04 -16.00
N SER A 122 -1.85 -0.69 -15.02
CA SER A 122 -2.89 -1.60 -14.55
C SER A 122 -3.96 -1.80 -15.61
N THR A 123 -4.18 -3.03 -16.03
CA THR A 123 -5.19 -3.40 -17.02
C THR A 123 -6.29 -4.24 -16.42
N LEU A 124 -5.96 -5.10 -15.48
CA LEU A 124 -6.87 -6.05 -14.84
C LEU A 124 -7.79 -5.38 -13.84
N LEU A 125 -7.21 -4.82 -12.78
CA LEU A 125 -7.91 -4.05 -11.75
C LEU A 125 -7.37 -2.62 -11.73
N LYS A 126 -8.22 -1.64 -11.47
CA LYS A 126 -7.77 -0.25 -11.38
C LYS A 126 -6.88 -0.08 -10.14
N TYR A 127 -5.61 0.22 -10.36
CA TYR A 127 -4.64 0.46 -9.28
C TYR A 127 -5.13 1.55 -8.32
N LYS A 128 -5.08 1.27 -7.01
CA LYS A 128 -5.51 2.19 -5.92
C LYS A 128 -7.01 2.59 -5.95
N ALA A 129 -7.88 1.85 -6.66
CA ALA A 129 -9.31 2.19 -6.76
C ALA A 129 -10.06 2.14 -5.42
N THR A 130 -9.58 1.37 -4.45
CA THR A 130 -10.18 1.21 -3.12
C THR A 130 -9.85 2.33 -2.15
N ARG A 131 -8.93 3.23 -2.52
CA ARG A 131 -8.54 4.36 -1.66
C ARG A 131 -9.69 5.35 -1.49
N PRO A 132 -9.91 5.88 -0.28
CA PRO A 132 -10.95 6.89 -0.04
C PRO A 132 -10.79 8.10 -0.97
N THR A 133 -11.89 8.55 -1.56
CA THR A 133 -11.92 9.75 -2.42
C THR A 133 -11.92 11.05 -1.61
N ILE A 134 -12.36 10.98 -0.34
CA ILE A 134 -12.42 12.16 0.54
C ILE A 134 -11.01 12.46 1.04
N LYS A 135 -10.53 13.64 0.66
CA LYS A 135 -9.23 14.16 1.12
C LYS A 135 -9.38 14.90 2.44
N PRO A 136 -8.37 14.83 3.34
CA PRO A 136 -8.35 15.67 4.55
C PRO A 136 -8.37 17.17 4.23
N VAL A 137 -9.01 17.96 5.09
CA VAL A 137 -9.21 19.40 4.88
C VAL A 137 -7.90 20.15 4.66
N HIS A 138 -6.85 19.82 5.40
CA HIS A 138 -5.57 20.50 5.34
C HIS A 138 -4.54 19.88 4.39
N LEU A 139 -4.93 18.89 3.56
CA LEU A 139 -3.98 18.13 2.73
C LEU A 139 -3.13 19.02 1.83
N ASP A 140 -3.75 19.96 1.14
CA ASP A 140 -3.04 20.86 0.21
C ASP A 140 -2.12 21.84 0.95
N ALA A 141 -2.56 22.37 2.10
CA ALA A 141 -1.73 23.24 2.94
C ALA A 141 -0.51 22.50 3.51
N VAL A 142 -0.67 21.23 3.87
CA VAL A 142 0.44 20.36 4.31
C VAL A 142 1.40 20.08 3.16
N ALA A 143 0.90 19.76 1.96
CA ALA A 143 1.74 19.57 0.78
C ALA A 143 2.56 20.83 0.46
N ASP A 144 1.92 21.99 0.47
CA ASP A 144 2.57 23.30 0.28
C ASP A 144 3.67 23.57 1.31
N TYR A 145 3.44 23.20 2.57
CA TYR A 145 4.43 23.36 3.63
C TYR A 145 5.63 22.44 3.43
N LEU A 146 5.41 21.15 3.09
CA LEU A 146 6.46 20.19 2.78
C LEU A 146 7.32 20.67 1.61
N GLU A 147 6.70 21.11 0.52
CA GLU A 147 7.40 21.64 -0.66
C GLU A 147 8.16 22.93 -0.36
N LYS A 148 7.44 23.97 0.11
CA LYS A 148 7.98 25.35 0.17
C LYS A 148 8.87 25.58 1.38
N ARG A 149 8.58 24.97 2.54
CA ARG A 149 9.31 25.19 3.80
C ARG A 149 10.29 24.08 4.12
N LEU A 150 9.91 22.82 3.95
CA LEU A 150 10.80 21.69 4.21
C LEU A 150 11.59 21.25 2.96
N LYS A 151 11.35 21.91 1.80
CA LYS A 151 12.09 21.72 0.56
C LYS A 151 12.00 20.29 0.03
N CYS A 152 10.87 19.61 0.25
CA CYS A 152 10.60 18.34 -0.39
C CYS A 152 10.51 18.52 -1.91
N GLU A 153 11.10 17.61 -2.66
CA GLU A 153 10.99 17.57 -4.12
C GLU A 153 9.60 17.02 -4.50
N VAL A 154 8.91 17.73 -5.39
CA VAL A 154 7.64 17.27 -5.94
C VAL A 154 7.92 16.29 -7.06
N VAL A 155 7.26 15.12 -7.00
CA VAL A 155 7.38 14.04 -7.98
C VAL A 155 6.09 13.98 -8.78
N GLU A 156 6.21 14.08 -10.09
CA GLU A 156 5.12 13.94 -11.05
C GLU A 156 5.37 12.70 -11.93
N ILE A 157 4.29 12.03 -12.37
CA ILE A 157 4.33 10.82 -13.22
C ILE A 157 4.75 9.54 -12.45
N GLU A 158 5.73 9.64 -11.54
CA GLU A 158 6.13 8.56 -10.62
C GLU A 158 5.53 8.80 -9.23
N GLU A 159 5.58 7.80 -8.38
CA GLU A 159 5.22 7.96 -6.96
C GLU A 159 6.42 8.45 -6.15
N ALA A 160 6.17 9.11 -5.01
CA ALA A 160 7.24 9.58 -4.14
C ALA A 160 8.12 8.43 -3.65
N ASP A 161 7.53 7.27 -3.39
CA ASP A 161 8.21 6.04 -2.98
C ASP A 161 9.25 5.57 -4.01
N GLU A 162 8.95 5.66 -5.31
CA GLU A 162 9.91 5.33 -6.36
C GLU A 162 11.13 6.26 -6.35
N ARG A 163 10.92 7.57 -6.15
CA ARG A 163 12.04 8.53 -6.05
C ARG A 163 12.90 8.27 -4.83
N VAL A 164 12.29 7.87 -3.71
CA VAL A 164 13.04 7.43 -2.52
C VAL A 164 13.93 6.23 -2.84
N VAL A 165 13.37 5.21 -3.50
CA VAL A 165 14.14 4.03 -3.94
C VAL A 165 15.27 4.42 -4.88
N GLN A 166 15.02 5.25 -5.89
CA GLN A 166 16.00 5.68 -6.87
C GLN A 166 17.18 6.42 -6.23
N GLU A 167 16.91 7.31 -5.26
CA GLU A 167 17.97 8.03 -4.54
C GLU A 167 18.82 7.10 -3.67
N CYS A 168 18.20 6.16 -2.96
CA CYS A 168 18.89 5.19 -2.12
C CYS A 168 19.65 4.16 -2.95
N TYR A 169 19.11 3.70 -4.08
CA TYR A 169 19.77 2.73 -4.95
C TYR A 169 21.07 3.26 -5.54
N LYS A 170 21.14 4.55 -5.90
CA LYS A 170 22.33 5.21 -6.44
C LYS A 170 23.39 5.48 -5.38
N LYS A 171 23.02 5.57 -4.11
CA LYS A 171 23.86 6.09 -3.03
C LYS A 171 23.82 5.17 -1.82
N PRO A 172 24.76 4.22 -1.68
CA PRO A 172 24.76 3.24 -0.57
C PRO A 172 24.81 3.85 0.84
N TRP A 173 25.21 5.13 0.98
CA TRP A 173 25.18 5.86 2.26
C TRP A 173 23.81 6.46 2.58
N CYS A 174 22.85 6.42 1.65
CA CYS A 174 21.49 6.81 1.89
C CYS A 174 20.70 5.69 2.57
N VAL A 175 19.76 6.09 3.41
CA VAL A 175 18.81 5.21 4.09
C VAL A 175 17.41 5.77 3.85
N ALA A 176 16.51 4.95 3.31
CA ALA A 176 15.12 5.30 3.17
C ALA A 176 14.46 5.30 4.56
N SER A 177 13.98 6.45 5.01
CA SER A 177 13.17 6.55 6.22
C SER A 177 11.70 6.43 5.84
N ILE A 178 11.04 5.36 6.29
CA ILE A 178 9.79 4.87 5.74
C ILE A 178 8.79 4.47 6.82
N VAL A 179 7.57 4.21 6.39
CA VAL A 179 6.51 3.53 7.16
C VAL A 179 6.00 2.30 6.42
N ASP A 180 5.94 2.37 5.07
CA ASP A 180 5.33 1.36 4.23
C ASP A 180 6.17 0.07 4.14
N LYS A 181 5.47 -1.08 4.14
CA LYS A 181 6.05 -2.42 4.00
C LYS A 181 6.62 -2.69 2.60
N ASP A 182 6.18 -1.94 1.57
CA ASP A 182 6.54 -2.23 0.18
C ASP A 182 8.02 -1.94 -0.11
N TYR A 183 8.62 -1.07 0.69
CA TYR A 183 10.05 -0.81 0.63
C TYR A 183 10.94 -2.01 1.00
N TYR A 184 10.45 -2.95 1.81
CA TYR A 184 11.23 -4.12 2.22
C TYR A 184 11.59 -5.05 1.04
N GLY A 185 10.84 -4.96 -0.08
CA GLY A 185 11.11 -5.67 -1.33
C GLY A 185 12.11 -4.96 -2.26
N GLN A 186 12.56 -3.75 -1.93
CA GLN A 186 13.42 -2.95 -2.78
C GLN A 186 14.89 -3.09 -2.39
N PRO A 187 15.86 -3.07 -3.35
CA PRO A 187 17.27 -3.33 -3.06
C PRO A 187 17.97 -2.09 -2.49
N ILE A 188 17.55 -1.63 -1.34
CA ILE A 188 18.03 -0.44 -0.63
C ILE A 188 18.22 -0.72 0.86
N ARG A 189 18.86 0.22 1.55
CA ARG A 189 18.87 0.28 3.01
C ARG A 189 17.69 1.13 3.47
N LEU A 190 16.99 0.67 4.49
CA LEU A 190 15.82 1.36 5.03
C LEU A 190 15.80 1.37 6.55
N PHE A 191 15.02 2.29 7.10
CA PHE A 191 14.65 2.37 8.50
C PHE A 191 13.15 2.61 8.60
N ASN A 192 12.43 1.74 9.29
CA ASN A 192 11.01 1.91 9.50
C ASN A 192 10.75 2.61 10.83
N ILE A 193 10.21 3.84 10.78
CA ILE A 193 9.97 4.65 11.97
C ILE A 193 8.96 4.03 12.95
N ASN A 194 8.05 3.18 12.44
CA ASN A 194 7.09 2.45 13.27
C ASN A 194 7.69 1.19 13.92
N ARG A 195 8.96 0.87 13.60
CA ARG A 195 9.69 -0.29 14.09
C ARG A 195 11.14 0.06 14.41
N PRO A 196 11.37 1.04 15.28
CA PRO A 196 12.72 1.57 15.52
C PRO A 196 13.69 0.51 16.07
N ASP A 197 13.17 -0.50 16.76
CA ASP A 197 13.97 -1.60 17.32
C ASP A 197 14.61 -2.49 16.25
N GLU A 198 14.08 -2.49 15.03
CA GLU A 198 14.67 -3.22 13.89
C GLU A 198 15.97 -2.56 13.38
N GLY A 199 16.21 -1.29 13.73
CA GLY A 199 17.36 -0.52 13.26
C GLY A 199 17.36 -0.29 11.74
N ILE A 200 18.54 -0.08 11.17
CA ILE A 200 18.71 0.04 9.72
C ILE A 200 18.81 -1.35 9.11
N ILE A 201 17.89 -1.65 8.21
CA ILE A 201 17.78 -2.94 7.51
C ILE A 201 18.37 -2.82 6.11
N ASP A 202 19.17 -3.81 5.71
CA ASP A 202 19.70 -3.95 4.36
C ASP A 202 18.84 -4.94 3.55
N CYS A 203 18.12 -4.44 2.55
CA CYS A 203 17.26 -5.22 1.66
C CYS A 203 17.91 -5.51 0.30
N THR A 204 19.22 -5.33 0.14
CA THR A 204 19.91 -5.48 -1.17
C THR A 204 20.04 -6.93 -1.62
N GLY A 205 19.96 -7.89 -0.72
CA GLY A 205 20.09 -9.33 -0.97
C GLY A 205 18.83 -10.01 -1.49
N PHE A 206 18.90 -11.34 -1.62
CA PHE A 206 17.74 -12.18 -1.91
C PHE A 206 16.71 -12.10 -0.77
N GLY A 207 17.16 -12.17 0.46
CA GLY A 207 16.32 -12.03 1.64
C GLY A 207 15.59 -13.31 2.04
N LYS A 208 14.52 -13.16 2.81
CA LYS A 208 13.72 -14.29 3.35
C LYS A 208 12.32 -13.84 3.74
N LEU A 209 11.44 -14.84 3.96
CA LEU A 209 10.11 -14.67 4.58
C LEU A 209 10.08 -15.34 5.94
N TRP A 210 9.27 -14.83 6.87
CA TRP A 210 8.97 -15.46 8.16
C TRP A 210 7.58 -15.08 8.64
N LEU A 211 7.10 -15.75 9.66
CA LEU A 211 5.87 -15.38 10.38
C LEU A 211 6.26 -14.63 11.66
N ASP A 212 5.61 -13.52 11.91
CA ASP A 212 5.78 -12.79 13.18
C ASP A 212 4.91 -13.39 14.31
N ASP A 213 4.99 -12.81 15.51
CA ASP A 213 4.27 -13.27 16.69
C ASP A 213 2.73 -13.25 16.54
N LYS A 214 2.22 -12.46 15.58
CA LYS A 214 0.81 -12.41 15.23
C LYS A 214 0.44 -13.36 14.09
N ASN A 215 1.39 -14.21 13.66
CA ASN A 215 1.24 -15.12 12.53
C ASN A 215 0.96 -14.37 11.20
N GLU A 216 1.50 -13.14 11.07
CA GLU A 216 1.51 -12.36 9.85
C GLU A 216 2.81 -12.58 9.09
N VAL A 217 2.71 -12.64 7.75
CA VAL A 217 3.90 -12.82 6.92
C VAL A 217 4.72 -11.54 6.89
N ARG A 218 6.02 -11.70 7.14
CA ARG A 218 7.04 -10.67 7.05
C ARG A 218 8.14 -11.13 6.10
N GLY A 219 8.88 -10.18 5.56
CA GLY A 219 9.99 -10.50 4.66
C GLY A 219 10.87 -9.30 4.35
N ILE A 220 12.03 -9.61 3.79
CA ILE A 220 13.00 -8.63 3.31
C ILE A 220 13.63 -9.08 1.99
N GLY A 221 14.20 -8.14 1.23
CA GLY A 221 14.90 -8.41 -0.01
C GLY A 221 13.98 -8.81 -1.15
N ARG A 222 14.57 -9.35 -2.24
CA ARG A 222 13.80 -9.75 -3.43
C ARG A 222 12.73 -10.80 -3.13
N MET A 223 12.92 -11.62 -2.11
CA MET A 223 11.93 -12.58 -1.67
C MET A 223 10.63 -11.89 -1.21
N TRP A 224 10.71 -10.73 -0.55
CA TRP A 224 9.54 -9.95 -0.21
C TRP A 224 8.81 -9.41 -1.44
N LEU A 225 9.54 -8.91 -2.45
CA LEU A 225 8.94 -8.51 -3.72
C LEU A 225 8.21 -9.68 -4.40
N TYR A 226 8.82 -10.86 -4.47
CA TYR A 226 8.17 -12.05 -5.04
C TYR A 226 6.91 -12.46 -4.26
N TYR A 227 6.97 -12.32 -2.94
CA TYR A 227 5.79 -12.54 -2.10
C TYR A 227 4.68 -11.52 -2.39
N GLN A 228 4.99 -10.24 -2.56
CA GLN A 228 4.01 -9.22 -2.92
C GLN A 228 3.35 -9.50 -4.27
N VAL A 229 4.11 -9.95 -5.26
CA VAL A 229 3.57 -10.38 -6.57
C VAL A 229 2.58 -11.54 -6.43
N MET A 230 2.83 -12.48 -5.51
CA MET A 230 2.00 -13.68 -5.35
C MET A 230 0.88 -13.49 -4.32
N SER A 231 0.96 -12.49 -3.46
CA SER A 231 -0.08 -12.16 -2.50
C SER A 231 -1.06 -11.12 -3.09
N SER A 232 -2.08 -10.77 -2.32
CA SER A 232 -3.01 -9.69 -2.66
C SER A 232 -2.69 -8.46 -1.85
N ASP A 233 -2.81 -7.27 -2.44
CA ASP A 233 -2.84 -6.01 -1.72
C ASP A 233 -4.19 -5.30 -1.97
N LEU A 234 -5.03 -5.29 -0.93
CA LEU A 234 -6.37 -4.70 -1.00
C LEU A 234 -6.32 -3.16 -1.06
N ILE A 235 -5.24 -2.55 -0.54
CA ILE A 235 -5.09 -1.09 -0.52
C ILE A 235 -4.72 -0.58 -1.91
N ASP A 236 -3.82 -1.29 -2.57
CA ASP A 236 -3.39 -0.98 -3.94
C ASP A 236 -4.27 -1.66 -5.00
N ASN A 237 -5.25 -2.45 -4.55
CA ASN A 237 -6.26 -3.10 -5.40
C ASN A 237 -5.64 -3.99 -6.47
N TYR A 238 -4.74 -4.90 -6.08
CA TYR A 238 -4.29 -5.97 -6.94
C TYR A 238 -4.29 -7.33 -6.22
N ALA A 239 -4.49 -8.41 -6.95
CA ALA A 239 -4.53 -9.76 -6.38
C ALA A 239 -4.08 -10.80 -7.40
N ALA A 240 -3.25 -11.75 -6.96
CA ALA A 240 -2.77 -12.83 -7.82
C ALA A 240 -3.90 -13.68 -8.41
N ASN A 241 -5.02 -13.78 -7.71
CA ASN A 241 -6.20 -14.56 -8.12
C ASN A 241 -7.39 -13.69 -8.57
N CYS A 242 -7.16 -12.46 -9.04
CA CYS A 242 -8.23 -11.49 -9.34
C CYS A 242 -9.31 -12.00 -10.32
N PHE A 243 -8.97 -12.91 -11.20
CA PHE A 243 -9.88 -13.56 -12.15
C PHE A 243 -9.84 -15.09 -12.04
N SER A 244 -9.28 -15.65 -10.98
CA SER A 244 -9.23 -17.08 -10.72
C SER A 244 -10.32 -17.50 -9.74
N ASP A 245 -10.92 -18.68 -9.93
CA ASP A 245 -11.85 -19.28 -8.98
C ASP A 245 -11.13 -19.95 -7.80
N VAL A 246 -9.81 -20.05 -7.87
CA VAL A 246 -8.99 -20.67 -6.84
C VAL A 246 -8.84 -19.73 -5.66
N ARG A 247 -9.20 -20.21 -4.46
CA ARG A 247 -8.98 -19.46 -3.22
C ARG A 247 -7.49 -19.32 -2.94
N TRP A 248 -7.00 -18.11 -2.97
CA TRP A 248 -5.58 -17.78 -2.76
C TRP A 248 -5.42 -16.60 -1.80
N GLY A 249 -4.29 -16.51 -1.13
CA GLY A 249 -3.99 -15.39 -0.23
C GLY A 249 -2.61 -15.50 0.40
N SER A 250 -2.32 -14.62 1.34
CA SER A 250 -1.01 -14.42 1.96
C SER A 250 -0.35 -15.72 2.49
N LYS A 251 -1.14 -16.60 3.13
CA LYS A 251 -0.61 -17.87 3.65
C LYS A 251 -0.25 -18.86 2.55
N SER A 252 -1.01 -18.88 1.45
CA SER A 252 -0.70 -19.71 0.29
C SER A 252 0.59 -19.23 -0.39
N ALA A 253 0.73 -17.93 -0.59
CA ALA A 253 1.94 -17.31 -1.13
C ALA A 253 3.16 -17.59 -0.22
N TYR A 254 3.02 -17.45 1.09
CA TYR A 254 4.07 -17.78 2.05
C TYR A 254 4.51 -19.23 1.97
N LYS A 255 3.55 -20.17 1.98
CA LYS A 255 3.84 -21.60 1.91
C LYS A 255 4.58 -21.98 0.62
N LEU A 256 4.24 -21.33 -0.49
CA LEU A 256 4.87 -21.55 -1.79
C LEU A 256 6.31 -21.01 -1.81
N LEU A 257 6.56 -19.81 -1.29
CA LEU A 257 7.81 -19.10 -1.47
C LEU A 257 8.83 -19.29 -0.33
N SER A 258 8.37 -19.49 0.91
CA SER A 258 9.27 -19.55 2.06
C SER A 258 10.37 -20.64 1.99
N PRO A 259 10.19 -21.77 1.25
CA PRO A 259 11.24 -22.77 1.08
C PRO A 259 12.34 -22.38 0.06
N CYS A 260 12.11 -21.35 -0.76
CA CYS A 260 13.02 -20.97 -1.83
C CYS A 260 14.28 -20.28 -1.28
N LEU A 261 15.45 -20.63 -1.82
CA LEU A 261 16.75 -20.18 -1.33
C LEU A 261 17.44 -19.19 -2.26
N ASP A 262 16.94 -19.01 -3.48
CA ASP A 262 17.48 -18.11 -4.51
C ASP A 262 16.40 -17.62 -5.47
N ASP A 263 16.76 -16.66 -6.32
CA ASP A 263 15.86 -16.04 -7.31
C ASP A 263 15.28 -17.07 -8.30
N LYS A 264 16.09 -18.06 -8.73
CA LYS A 264 15.62 -19.07 -9.69
C LYS A 264 14.52 -19.93 -9.08
N GLN A 265 14.71 -20.40 -7.85
CA GLN A 265 13.72 -21.21 -7.14
C GLN A 265 12.44 -20.39 -6.89
N ALA A 266 12.57 -19.15 -6.41
CA ALA A 266 11.42 -18.29 -6.13
C ALA A 266 10.62 -17.96 -7.39
N LEU A 267 11.27 -17.60 -8.48
CA LEU A 267 10.61 -17.30 -9.75
C LEU A 267 10.00 -18.56 -10.39
N THR A 268 10.65 -19.72 -10.27
CA THR A 268 10.06 -21.01 -10.69
C THR A 268 8.80 -21.33 -9.89
N ALA A 269 8.84 -21.09 -8.57
CA ALA A 269 7.67 -21.24 -7.71
C ALA A 269 6.54 -20.28 -8.09
N LEU A 270 6.85 -19.00 -8.42
CA LEU A 270 5.86 -18.06 -8.95
C LEU A 270 5.21 -18.57 -10.22
N VAL A 271 5.99 -19.01 -11.20
CA VAL A 271 5.47 -19.59 -12.46
C VAL A 271 4.50 -20.74 -12.16
N SER A 272 4.91 -21.67 -11.28
CA SER A 272 4.05 -22.78 -10.87
C SER A 272 2.76 -22.33 -10.17
N GLY A 273 2.87 -21.35 -9.26
CA GLY A 273 1.73 -20.79 -8.56
C GLY A 273 0.73 -20.14 -9.51
N PHE A 274 1.21 -19.29 -10.42
CA PHE A 274 0.35 -18.62 -11.41
C PHE A 274 -0.25 -19.61 -12.42
N LYS A 275 0.47 -20.65 -12.87
CA LYS A 275 -0.11 -21.75 -13.68
C LYS A 275 -1.22 -22.49 -12.92
N GLY A 276 -1.07 -22.67 -11.61
CA GLY A 276 -2.13 -23.25 -10.77
C GLY A 276 -3.36 -22.35 -10.64
N LEU A 277 -3.20 -21.01 -10.67
CA LEU A 277 -4.30 -20.05 -10.67
C LEU A 277 -4.95 -19.87 -12.05
N TYR A 278 -4.17 -19.97 -13.11
CA TYR A 278 -4.56 -19.77 -14.51
C TYR A 278 -4.02 -20.91 -15.36
N PRO A 279 -4.61 -22.14 -15.25
CA PRO A 279 -4.12 -23.31 -15.99
C PRO A 279 -4.32 -23.16 -17.49
N GLU A 280 -5.36 -22.41 -17.90
CA GLU A 280 -5.68 -22.17 -19.31
C GLU A 280 -5.85 -20.68 -19.56
N PRO A 281 -5.47 -20.18 -20.73
CA PRO A 281 -5.76 -18.80 -21.15
C PRO A 281 -7.27 -18.55 -21.18
N LYS A 282 -7.68 -17.36 -20.76
CA LYS A 282 -9.09 -16.93 -20.81
C LYS A 282 -9.24 -15.46 -21.15
N THR A 283 -10.42 -15.08 -21.63
CA THR A 283 -10.77 -13.68 -21.87
C THR A 283 -11.51 -13.11 -20.67
N VAL A 284 -11.09 -11.95 -20.20
CA VAL A 284 -11.71 -11.22 -19.09
C VAL A 284 -12.00 -9.79 -19.52
N VAL A 285 -12.87 -9.10 -18.78
CA VAL A 285 -13.10 -7.66 -18.97
C VAL A 285 -12.25 -6.91 -17.95
N GLY A 286 -11.28 -6.13 -18.44
CA GLY A 286 -10.46 -5.28 -17.60
C GLY A 286 -11.24 -4.07 -17.05
N TRP A 287 -10.65 -3.34 -16.12
CA TRP A 287 -11.32 -2.23 -15.46
C TRP A 287 -11.69 -1.05 -16.39
N ARG A 288 -11.06 -0.97 -17.56
CA ARG A 288 -11.41 0.01 -18.61
C ARG A 288 -12.55 -0.43 -19.52
N GLY A 289 -13.13 -1.62 -19.28
CA GLY A 289 -14.23 -2.18 -20.05
C GLY A 289 -13.81 -2.89 -21.35
N ASN A 290 -12.52 -3.03 -21.61
CA ASN A 290 -12.01 -3.77 -22.76
C ASN A 290 -11.80 -5.26 -22.44
N GLU A 291 -12.00 -6.11 -23.44
CA GLU A 291 -11.65 -7.53 -23.35
C GLU A 291 -10.14 -7.73 -23.42
N ILE A 292 -9.63 -8.56 -22.56
CA ILE A 292 -8.20 -8.89 -22.45
C ILE A 292 -8.07 -10.41 -22.39
N LYS A 293 -7.23 -10.96 -23.26
CA LYS A 293 -6.83 -12.38 -23.15
C LYS A 293 -5.70 -12.48 -22.13
N ILE A 294 -5.94 -13.20 -21.05
CA ILE A 294 -4.98 -13.42 -19.97
C ILE A 294 -4.57 -14.88 -19.86
N ASP A 295 -3.35 -15.08 -19.40
CA ASP A 295 -2.78 -16.34 -18.94
C ASP A 295 -1.97 -16.11 -17.66
N ALA A 296 -1.34 -17.14 -17.15
CA ALA A 296 -0.50 -17.09 -15.96
C ALA A 296 0.61 -16.04 -16.07
N LEU A 297 1.27 -15.94 -17.21
CA LEU A 297 2.37 -15.02 -17.43
C LEU A 297 1.90 -13.57 -17.51
N TYR A 298 0.78 -13.31 -18.20
CA TYR A 298 0.20 -11.97 -18.28
C TYR A 298 -0.11 -11.39 -16.90
N VAL A 299 -0.83 -12.16 -16.06
CA VAL A 299 -1.20 -11.71 -14.72
C VAL A 299 0.05 -11.50 -13.85
N MET A 300 1.00 -12.44 -13.88
CA MET A 300 2.24 -12.34 -13.13
C MET A 300 3.07 -11.12 -13.55
N GLN A 301 3.18 -10.82 -14.84
CA GLN A 301 3.88 -9.65 -15.37
C GLN A 301 3.26 -8.35 -14.87
N GLU A 302 1.93 -8.21 -14.96
CA GLU A 302 1.24 -7.00 -14.50
C GLU A 302 1.49 -6.77 -13.00
N LEU A 303 1.32 -7.81 -12.16
CA LEU A 303 1.53 -7.69 -10.73
C LEU A 303 2.99 -7.40 -10.37
N PHE A 304 3.94 -7.98 -11.10
CA PHE A 304 5.36 -7.66 -10.92
C PHE A 304 5.64 -6.18 -11.24
N THR A 305 5.05 -5.66 -12.32
CA THR A 305 5.18 -4.23 -12.70
C THR A 305 4.58 -3.31 -11.66
N LEU A 306 3.46 -3.69 -11.03
CA LEU A 306 2.79 -2.90 -9.99
C LEU A 306 3.51 -2.95 -8.64
N ALA A 307 4.06 -4.10 -8.25
CA ALA A 307 4.74 -4.27 -6.96
C ALA A 307 6.18 -3.75 -6.96
N ARG A 308 6.86 -3.80 -8.13
CA ARG A 308 8.25 -3.37 -8.24
C ARG A 308 8.37 -1.86 -8.40
N MET A 309 9.17 -1.22 -7.56
CA MET A 309 9.55 0.18 -7.73
C MET A 309 10.74 0.29 -8.70
N ARG A 310 10.72 1.30 -9.57
CA ARG A 310 11.80 1.58 -10.50
C ARG A 310 13.05 2.06 -9.75
N ARG A 311 14.21 1.57 -10.17
CA ARG A 311 15.50 1.90 -9.53
C ARG A 311 16.19 3.12 -10.13
N VAL A 312 15.80 3.49 -11.34
CA VAL A 312 16.28 4.67 -12.06
C VAL A 312 15.09 5.37 -12.71
N PHE A 313 15.16 6.70 -12.78
CA PHE A 313 14.15 7.48 -13.51
C PHE A 313 14.11 7.05 -14.98
N GLY A 314 12.88 6.83 -15.49
CA GLY A 314 12.69 6.37 -16.87
C GLY A 314 13.18 4.93 -17.13
N GLU A 315 13.39 4.11 -16.09
CA GLU A 315 13.74 2.71 -16.26
C GLU A 315 12.67 2.01 -17.12
N PRO A 316 13.08 1.30 -18.19
CA PRO A 316 12.15 0.54 -19.00
C PRO A 316 11.49 -0.57 -18.16
N GLU A 317 10.31 -0.99 -18.56
CA GLU A 317 9.64 -2.13 -17.93
C GLU A 317 10.51 -3.40 -18.05
N ILE A 318 10.67 -4.08 -16.93
CA ILE A 318 11.38 -5.36 -16.90
C ILE A 318 10.42 -6.46 -17.29
N MET A 319 10.67 -7.10 -18.41
CA MET A 319 9.90 -8.25 -18.86
C MET A 319 10.36 -9.50 -18.11
N LEU A 320 9.44 -10.19 -17.46
CA LEU A 320 9.76 -11.42 -16.72
C LEU A 320 10.29 -12.53 -17.63
N VAL A 321 9.86 -12.57 -18.89
CA VAL A 321 10.39 -13.53 -19.89
C VAL A 321 11.91 -13.36 -20.04
N ASP A 322 12.42 -12.15 -20.11
CA ASP A 322 13.86 -11.90 -20.22
C ASP A 322 14.64 -12.33 -18.96
N VAL A 323 13.98 -12.24 -17.80
CA VAL A 323 14.55 -12.70 -16.52
C VAL A 323 14.56 -14.22 -16.47
N PHE A 324 13.50 -14.86 -16.93
CA PHE A 324 13.38 -16.33 -16.98
C PHE A 324 14.42 -16.92 -17.91
N ASP A 325 14.58 -16.36 -19.12
CA ASP A 325 15.57 -16.82 -20.09
C ASP A 325 17.00 -16.73 -19.52
N LYS A 326 17.33 -15.62 -18.85
CA LYS A 326 18.65 -15.44 -18.19
C LYS A 326 18.90 -16.45 -17.07
N LEU A 327 17.86 -16.88 -16.36
CA LEU A 327 17.96 -17.83 -15.25
C LEU A 327 17.71 -19.30 -15.70
N GLY A 328 17.37 -19.52 -16.95
CA GLY A 328 17.01 -20.84 -17.49
C GLY A 328 15.76 -21.40 -16.79
N ILE A 329 14.72 -20.57 -16.64
CA ILE A 329 13.42 -20.95 -16.09
C ILE A 329 12.47 -21.27 -17.23
N ILE A 330 11.85 -22.44 -17.20
CA ILE A 330 10.85 -22.85 -18.20
C ILE A 330 9.49 -22.30 -17.77
N TYR A 331 8.90 -21.44 -18.60
CA TYR A 331 7.61 -20.79 -18.35
C TYR A 331 6.54 -21.09 -19.42
N GLY A 332 6.93 -21.50 -20.62
CA GLY A 332 6.04 -21.98 -21.68
C GLY A 332 5.68 -23.46 -21.51
N ASP A 333 4.64 -23.89 -22.21
CA ASP A 333 4.35 -25.30 -22.38
C ASP A 333 5.26 -25.83 -23.49
N ASN A 334 6.33 -26.53 -23.11
CA ASN A 334 7.04 -27.42 -24.01
C ASN A 334 6.18 -28.66 -24.14
N SER A 335 5.12 -28.58 -24.95
CA SER A 335 4.41 -29.77 -25.47
C SER A 335 4.96 -30.14 -26.83
#